data_5f87dcf61028f3d1fb20921a890709c6
#
_entry.id   5f87dcf61028f3d1fb20921a890709c6
#
_cell.length_a   1.000
_cell.length_b   1.000
_cell.length_c   1.000
_cell.angle_alpha   90.00
_cell.angle_beta   90.00
_cell.angle_gamma   90.00
#
_symmetry.space_group_name_H-M   'P 1'
#
loop_
_entity.id
_entity.type
_entity.pdbx_description
1 polymer ?
#
loop_
_entity_poly.entity_id
_entity_poly.type
_entity_poly.pdbx_seq_one_letter_code
_entity_poly.pdbx_strand_id
1 'polypeptide(L)'
;MKKLTIILSVCLWAVAIQAQNFGSEAMRKLQMAEFAISNFYVDKVDEDKLVEEAIIKMLAQLDPHSTYSDAEEVKKMNEPLQGNFEGIGVQFQMIEDTLLVVQPVSNGSSEKVGILAGDRIVAVNDSAIAGVKMSTEDIMKRLRGPKGSKVNLTIVRRGVQDPLLFTVKRDKIPILSLDASYMIQPKTGYIRINRFGATTAEEFKKAMTSLQKQGMKDMILDLQGNGGGYLNAAIDLANEFLGQKELIVYTEGRTAKRSDFYAKGNGDFRNGRLIILVDEYTASASEIVSGAVQDWDRGIIVGRRSFGKGLVQRPIDLPDGSMIRLTIARYYTPSGRSIQKPYDSTVDYNKDLIERFNHGELMNADSIHFPDSLKVQTKKLGRTVYGGGGIMPDYFVPIDTTLYTNYHRNLVAKGAVIKFTMQFIEGHRKELANKYKKFESFDEKFVVDDDMLANLKEIGEKEGVKFNEEQYQKSLPLIKTQLKALIARDLWDMNEYFRVMNTTNESIQKALEILNSDEYQKKLK
;
A
#
# COMPACT_ATOMS: atom_id res chain seq x y z
N MET A 1 -66.98 29.01 -10.32
CA MET A 1 -66.53 27.77 -10.95
C MET A 1 -65.45 27.97 -11.99
N LYS A 2 -65.48 28.93 -12.93
CA LYS A 2 -64.41 29.14 -13.94
C LYS A 2 -63.00 29.47 -13.39
N LYS A 3 -62.88 30.17 -12.24
CA LYS A 3 -61.60 30.49 -11.62
C LYS A 3 -60.93 29.27 -10.94
N LEU A 4 -61.74 28.33 -10.42
CA LEU A 4 -61.21 27.10 -9.79
C LEU A 4 -60.70 26.12 -10.83
N THR A 5 -61.32 26.06 -11.99
CA THR A 5 -60.92 25.19 -13.10
C THR A 5 -59.58 25.64 -13.72
N ILE A 6 -59.33 26.97 -13.80
CA ILE A 6 -58.09 27.52 -14.32
C ILE A 6 -56.93 27.22 -13.37
N ILE A 7 -57.13 27.34 -12.05
CA ILE A 7 -56.09 27.04 -11.04
C ILE A 7 -55.74 25.56 -11.06
N LEU A 8 -56.72 24.66 -11.18
CA LEU A 8 -56.45 23.21 -11.29
C LEU A 8 -55.70 22.83 -12.57
N SER A 9 -56.01 23.49 -13.70
CA SER A 9 -55.30 23.30 -14.96
C SER A 9 -53.88 23.79 -14.90
N VAL A 10 -53.59 24.93 -14.27
CA VAL A 10 -52.25 25.48 -14.11
C VAL A 10 -51.42 24.62 -13.17
N CYS A 11 -51.99 24.07 -12.08
CA CYS A 11 -51.31 23.15 -11.19
C CYS A 11 -50.99 21.81 -11.88
N LEU A 12 -51.89 21.29 -12.72
CA LEU A 12 -51.63 20.07 -13.52
C LEU A 12 -50.55 20.29 -14.58
N TRP A 13 -50.49 21.47 -15.20
CA TRP A 13 -49.40 21.84 -16.12
C TRP A 13 -48.07 22.04 -15.40
N ALA A 14 -48.05 22.64 -14.21
CA ALA A 14 -46.85 22.80 -13.41
C ALA A 14 -46.30 21.45 -12.94
N VAL A 15 -47.13 20.51 -12.55
CA VAL A 15 -46.74 19.13 -12.19
C VAL A 15 -46.24 18.37 -13.42
N ALA A 16 -46.90 18.54 -14.59
CA ALA A 16 -46.42 17.93 -15.83
C ALA A 16 -45.09 18.49 -16.33
N ILE A 17 -44.80 19.80 -16.11
CA ILE A 17 -43.51 20.41 -16.45
C ILE A 17 -42.42 19.96 -15.47
N GLN A 18 -42.72 19.75 -14.19
CA GLN A 18 -41.75 19.17 -13.25
C GLN A 18 -41.48 17.68 -13.50
N ALA A 19 -42.49 16.92 -14.02
CA ALA A 19 -42.28 15.53 -14.41
C ALA A 19 -41.47 15.35 -15.71
N GLN A 20 -41.31 16.40 -16.52
CA GLN A 20 -40.51 16.34 -17.76
C GLN A 20 -38.98 16.49 -17.57
N ASN A 21 -38.51 16.83 -16.38
CA ASN A 21 -37.06 17.07 -16.11
C ASN A 21 -36.35 15.94 -15.37
N PHE A 22 -36.95 14.79 -15.18
CA PHE A 22 -36.30 13.64 -14.55
C PHE A 22 -35.78 12.63 -15.59
N GLY A 23 -34.50 12.82 -15.99
CA GLY A 23 -33.68 11.82 -16.64
C GLY A 23 -33.68 11.88 -18.18
N SER A 24 -32.50 11.64 -18.73
CA SER A 24 -32.30 11.40 -20.16
C SER A 24 -33.13 10.18 -20.62
N GLU A 25 -33.38 10.04 -21.93
CA GLU A 25 -34.06 8.86 -22.50
C GLU A 25 -33.33 7.55 -22.07
N ALA A 26 -32.01 7.58 -21.97
CA ALA A 26 -31.20 6.48 -21.46
C ALA A 26 -31.57 6.11 -20.01
N MET A 27 -31.77 7.11 -19.13
CA MET A 27 -32.15 6.85 -17.74
C MET A 27 -33.56 6.23 -17.64
N ARG A 28 -34.53 6.72 -18.42
CA ARG A 28 -35.87 6.12 -18.46
C ARG A 28 -35.84 4.68 -18.95
N LYS A 29 -34.99 4.39 -19.96
CA LYS A 29 -34.82 3.03 -20.48
C LYS A 29 -34.28 2.09 -19.39
N LEU A 30 -33.29 2.54 -18.60
CA LEU A 30 -32.72 1.75 -17.49
C LEU A 30 -33.78 1.49 -16.41
N GLN A 31 -34.54 2.52 -15.99
CA GLN A 31 -35.60 2.37 -15.00
C GLN A 31 -36.72 1.44 -15.47
N MET A 32 -37.13 1.52 -16.76
CA MET A 32 -38.13 0.61 -17.32
C MET A 32 -37.62 -0.84 -17.37
N ALA A 33 -36.36 -1.05 -17.67
CA ALA A 33 -35.79 -2.39 -17.70
C ALA A 33 -35.73 -3.00 -16.29
N GLU A 34 -35.25 -2.23 -15.30
CA GLU A 34 -35.26 -2.65 -13.90
C GLU A 34 -36.65 -2.99 -13.41
N PHE A 35 -37.63 -2.08 -13.60
CA PHE A 35 -39.03 -2.30 -13.24
C PHE A 35 -39.62 -3.55 -13.90
N ALA A 36 -39.36 -3.78 -15.20
CA ALA A 36 -39.87 -4.96 -15.90
C ALA A 36 -39.28 -6.26 -15.36
N ILE A 37 -37.96 -6.27 -15.05
CA ILE A 37 -37.30 -7.44 -14.49
C ILE A 37 -37.85 -7.74 -13.09
N SER A 38 -37.91 -6.74 -12.21
CA SER A 38 -38.36 -6.92 -10.82
C SER A 38 -39.80 -7.35 -10.69
N ASN A 39 -40.71 -6.93 -11.66
CA ASN A 39 -42.14 -7.20 -11.56
C ASN A 39 -42.62 -8.35 -12.45
N PHE A 40 -41.92 -8.68 -13.54
CA PHE A 40 -42.44 -9.63 -14.53
C PHE A 40 -41.56 -10.84 -14.78
N TYR A 41 -40.34 -10.87 -14.19
CA TYR A 41 -39.48 -12.05 -14.33
C TYR A 41 -40.11 -13.25 -13.62
N VAL A 42 -39.90 -14.44 -14.18
CA VAL A 42 -40.55 -15.68 -13.72
C VAL A 42 -40.18 -16.07 -12.28
N ASP A 43 -38.96 -15.77 -11.84
CA ASP A 43 -38.51 -16.04 -10.50
C ASP A 43 -38.29 -14.74 -9.69
N LYS A 44 -38.25 -14.87 -8.36
CA LYS A 44 -37.96 -13.72 -7.48
C LYS A 44 -36.55 -13.18 -7.75
N VAL A 45 -36.45 -11.88 -8.00
CA VAL A 45 -35.21 -11.17 -8.23
C VAL A 45 -34.76 -10.49 -6.93
N ASP A 46 -33.44 -10.50 -6.70
CA ASP A 46 -32.80 -9.66 -5.72
C ASP A 46 -32.47 -8.33 -6.40
N GLU A 47 -33.29 -7.31 -6.12
CA GLU A 47 -33.22 -5.99 -6.78
C GLU A 47 -31.92 -5.27 -6.45
N ASP A 48 -31.44 -5.34 -5.17
CA ASP A 48 -30.23 -4.67 -4.73
C ASP A 48 -29.03 -5.23 -5.50
N LYS A 49 -28.91 -6.54 -5.58
CA LYS A 49 -27.84 -7.22 -6.33
C LYS A 49 -27.91 -6.94 -7.83
N LEU A 50 -29.12 -6.86 -8.41
CA LEU A 50 -29.30 -6.54 -9.83
C LEU A 50 -28.81 -5.13 -10.16
N VAL A 51 -29.15 -4.15 -9.31
CA VAL A 51 -28.73 -2.74 -9.48
C VAL A 51 -27.23 -2.60 -9.27
N GLU A 52 -26.67 -3.27 -8.27
CA GLU A 52 -25.23 -3.32 -8.01
C GLU A 52 -24.43 -3.83 -9.23
N GLU A 53 -24.82 -4.99 -9.78
CA GLU A 53 -24.19 -5.56 -10.98
C GLU A 53 -24.32 -4.63 -12.20
N ALA A 54 -25.45 -3.93 -12.35
CA ALA A 54 -25.63 -2.94 -13.41
C ALA A 54 -24.65 -1.77 -13.26
N ILE A 55 -24.50 -1.23 -12.03
CA ILE A 55 -23.54 -0.15 -11.73
C ILE A 55 -22.10 -0.62 -12.05
N ILE A 56 -21.71 -1.81 -11.60
CA ILE A 56 -20.39 -2.38 -11.87
C ILE A 56 -20.13 -2.46 -13.39
N LYS A 57 -21.12 -2.95 -14.17
CA LYS A 57 -20.99 -3.06 -15.62
C LYS A 57 -20.93 -1.71 -16.34
N MET A 58 -21.66 -0.70 -15.85
CA MET A 58 -21.56 0.66 -16.38
C MET A 58 -20.18 1.28 -16.14
N LEU A 59 -19.64 1.14 -14.93
CA LEU A 59 -18.32 1.67 -14.57
C LEU A 59 -17.20 1.00 -15.37
N ALA A 60 -17.29 -0.31 -15.59
CA ALA A 60 -16.32 -1.07 -16.38
C ALA A 60 -16.19 -0.61 -17.85
N GLN A 61 -17.17 0.16 -18.38
CA GLN A 61 -17.10 0.75 -19.73
C GLN A 61 -16.29 2.06 -19.77
N LEU A 62 -15.90 2.62 -18.61
CA LEU A 62 -15.27 3.93 -18.54
C LEU A 62 -13.74 3.81 -18.50
N ASP A 63 -13.22 3.18 -17.47
CA ASP A 63 -11.79 2.99 -17.23
C ASP A 63 -11.57 1.90 -16.14
N PRO A 64 -10.34 1.37 -16.00
CA PRO A 64 -10.05 0.30 -15.04
C PRO A 64 -10.09 0.72 -13.56
N HIS A 65 -10.24 2.01 -13.27
CA HIS A 65 -10.16 2.57 -11.92
C HIS A 65 -11.49 3.12 -11.40
N SER A 66 -12.47 3.28 -12.28
CA SER A 66 -13.84 3.60 -11.88
C SER A 66 -14.50 2.33 -11.39
N THR A 67 -14.78 2.25 -10.07
CA THR A 67 -15.23 1.03 -9.40
C THR A 67 -16.39 1.30 -8.47
N TYR A 68 -17.20 0.27 -8.23
CA TYR A 68 -18.15 0.19 -7.15
C TYR A 68 -17.54 -0.60 -5.99
N SER A 69 -17.88 -0.24 -4.77
CA SER A 69 -17.53 -1.00 -3.56
C SER A 69 -18.71 -1.01 -2.61
N ASP A 70 -19.02 -2.18 -2.05
CA ASP A 70 -20.03 -2.30 -1.01
C ASP A 70 -19.60 -1.61 0.31
N ALA A 71 -20.52 -1.48 1.27
CA ALA A 71 -20.26 -0.78 2.53
C ALA A 71 -19.10 -1.41 3.36
N GLU A 72 -18.94 -2.73 3.30
CA GLU A 72 -17.86 -3.43 4.01
C GLU A 72 -16.51 -3.19 3.33
N GLU A 73 -16.47 -3.25 2.01
CA GLU A 73 -15.27 -2.93 1.21
C GLU A 73 -14.86 -1.46 1.37
N VAL A 74 -15.81 -0.52 1.39
CA VAL A 74 -15.57 0.91 1.66
C VAL A 74 -14.86 1.10 2.99
N LYS A 75 -15.34 0.42 4.04
CA LYS A 75 -14.71 0.47 5.36
C LYS A 75 -13.29 -0.10 5.34
N LYS A 76 -13.11 -1.31 4.78
CA LYS A 76 -11.80 -1.96 4.65
C LYS A 76 -10.78 -1.12 3.89
N MET A 77 -11.23 -0.41 2.87
CA MET A 77 -10.39 0.44 2.03
C MET A 77 -10.03 1.78 2.70
N ASN A 78 -10.95 2.36 3.47
CA ASN A 78 -10.76 3.66 4.10
C ASN A 78 -9.93 3.58 5.38
N GLU A 79 -10.02 2.51 6.18
CA GLU A 79 -9.27 2.35 7.43
C GLU A 79 -7.74 2.58 7.26
N PRO A 80 -7.05 1.94 6.30
CA PRO A 80 -5.62 2.16 6.10
C PRO A 80 -5.26 3.58 5.68
N LEU A 81 -6.14 4.23 4.90
CA LEU A 81 -5.94 5.61 4.44
C LEU A 81 -6.23 6.63 5.55
N GLN A 82 -7.17 6.34 6.44
CA GLN A 82 -7.43 7.16 7.64
C GLN A 82 -6.35 7.00 8.71
N GLY A 83 -5.48 5.99 8.58
CA GLY A 83 -4.37 5.73 9.47
C GLY A 83 -4.76 5.13 10.82
N ASN A 84 -5.96 4.57 10.96
CA ASN A 84 -6.39 3.83 12.15
C ASN A 84 -7.59 2.93 11.89
N PHE A 85 -7.75 1.92 12.75
CA PHE A 85 -8.97 1.12 12.87
C PHE A 85 -9.37 0.95 14.34
N GLU A 86 -10.58 0.51 14.59
CA GLU A 86 -11.06 0.29 15.96
C GLU A 86 -11.00 -1.19 16.34
N GLY A 87 -10.29 -1.52 17.43
CA GLY A 87 -10.08 -2.90 17.84
C GLY A 87 -9.23 -3.04 19.09
N ILE A 88 -8.68 -4.24 19.32
CA ILE A 88 -7.89 -4.58 20.50
C ILE A 88 -6.41 -4.19 20.41
N GLY A 89 -5.86 -3.99 19.19
CA GLY A 89 -4.46 -3.60 19.00
C GLY A 89 -3.47 -4.74 19.19
N VAL A 90 -3.59 -5.80 18.41
CA VAL A 90 -2.61 -6.88 18.29
C VAL A 90 -2.25 -7.10 16.82
N GLN A 91 -0.98 -7.37 16.56
CA GLN A 91 -0.54 -8.04 15.34
C GLN A 91 -0.61 -9.53 15.59
N PHE A 92 -1.26 -10.26 14.70
CA PHE A 92 -1.45 -11.69 14.91
C PHE A 92 -1.26 -12.49 13.63
N GLN A 93 -1.11 -13.78 13.78
CA GLN A 93 -1.08 -14.74 12.68
C GLN A 93 -1.84 -16.01 13.07
N MET A 94 -2.46 -16.64 12.07
CA MET A 94 -3.09 -17.94 12.26
C MET A 94 -2.04 -19.04 12.13
N ILE A 95 -1.91 -19.88 13.16
CA ILE A 95 -1.06 -21.07 13.15
C ILE A 95 -1.90 -22.24 13.64
N GLU A 96 -1.99 -23.29 12.84
CA GLU A 96 -2.69 -24.53 13.19
C GLU A 96 -4.08 -24.24 13.80
N ASP A 97 -4.88 -23.47 13.07
CA ASP A 97 -6.24 -23.06 13.48
C ASP A 97 -6.30 -22.30 14.82
N THR A 98 -5.24 -21.59 15.19
CA THR A 98 -5.16 -20.79 16.41
C THR A 98 -4.57 -19.42 16.14
N LEU A 99 -5.15 -18.35 16.72
CA LEU A 99 -4.62 -17.00 16.64
C LEU A 99 -3.44 -16.84 17.60
N LEU A 100 -2.24 -16.68 17.04
CA LEU A 100 -1.03 -16.34 17.79
C LEU A 100 -0.77 -14.83 17.73
N VAL A 101 -0.62 -14.19 18.88
CA VAL A 101 -0.20 -12.80 19.01
C VAL A 101 1.28 -12.70 18.65
N VAL A 102 1.60 -12.07 17.51
CA VAL A 102 2.98 -11.76 17.12
C VAL A 102 3.52 -10.65 18.01
N GLN A 103 2.74 -9.57 18.13
CA GLN A 103 3.09 -8.43 18.98
C GLN A 103 1.84 -7.60 19.32
N PRO A 104 1.63 -7.17 20.57
CA PRO A 104 0.67 -6.11 20.87
C PRO A 104 1.19 -4.77 20.33
N VAL A 105 0.26 -3.90 19.92
CA VAL A 105 0.60 -2.54 19.50
C VAL A 105 1.08 -1.74 20.70
N SER A 106 2.24 -1.11 20.59
CA SER A 106 2.85 -0.32 21.65
C SER A 106 1.91 0.78 22.17
N ASN A 107 1.77 0.86 23.50
CA ASN A 107 0.81 1.72 24.18
C ASN A 107 -0.66 1.45 23.84
N GLY A 108 -0.95 0.35 23.14
CA GLY A 108 -2.28 -0.10 22.77
C GLY A 108 -3.07 -0.72 23.93
N SER A 109 -4.34 -1.03 23.65
CA SER A 109 -5.25 -1.59 24.64
C SER A 109 -4.85 -2.98 25.13
N SER A 110 -4.34 -3.82 24.23
CA SER A 110 -3.89 -5.18 24.56
C SER A 110 -2.63 -5.19 25.40
N GLU A 111 -1.65 -4.34 25.09
CA GLU A 111 -0.42 -4.20 25.88
C GLU A 111 -0.72 -3.74 27.30
N LYS A 112 -1.61 -2.75 27.46
CA LYS A 112 -2.00 -2.19 28.77
C LYS A 112 -2.63 -3.22 29.72
N VAL A 113 -3.31 -4.22 29.20
CA VAL A 113 -3.90 -5.29 30.03
C VAL A 113 -2.95 -6.46 30.21
N GLY A 114 -1.74 -6.46 29.62
CA GLY A 114 -0.71 -7.46 29.83
C GLY A 114 -0.74 -8.63 28.83
N ILE A 115 -1.35 -8.45 27.66
CA ILE A 115 -1.21 -9.41 26.54
C ILE A 115 0.21 -9.30 25.99
N LEU A 116 0.84 -10.42 25.72
CA LEU A 116 2.24 -10.53 25.32
C LEU A 116 2.38 -11.19 23.94
N ALA A 117 3.52 -10.94 23.30
CA ALA A 117 3.92 -11.71 22.13
C ALA A 117 4.07 -13.20 22.49
N GLY A 118 3.55 -14.08 21.64
CA GLY A 118 3.48 -15.53 21.88
C GLY A 118 2.20 -16.02 22.56
N ASP A 119 1.32 -15.12 23.00
CA ASP A 119 -0.01 -15.50 23.53
C ASP A 119 -0.88 -16.08 22.42
N ARG A 120 -1.67 -17.10 22.74
CA ARG A 120 -2.66 -17.69 21.83
C ARG A 120 -4.05 -17.31 22.28
N ILE A 121 -4.79 -16.55 21.47
CA ILE A 121 -6.19 -16.23 21.75
C ILE A 121 -7.03 -17.41 21.27
N VAL A 122 -7.68 -18.10 22.21
CA VAL A 122 -8.45 -19.31 21.92
C VAL A 122 -9.96 -19.10 21.96
N ALA A 123 -10.43 -18.05 22.66
CA ALA A 123 -11.84 -17.68 22.64
C ALA A 123 -12.03 -16.17 22.74
N VAL A 124 -13.15 -15.67 22.19
CA VAL A 124 -13.61 -14.28 22.25
C VAL A 124 -15.05 -14.27 22.73
N ASN A 125 -15.35 -13.54 23.85
CA ASN A 125 -16.66 -13.50 24.50
C ASN A 125 -17.27 -14.90 24.68
N ASP A 126 -16.50 -15.80 25.26
CA ASP A 126 -16.87 -17.21 25.54
C ASP A 126 -17.13 -18.08 24.30
N SER A 127 -16.91 -17.54 23.08
CA SER A 127 -16.98 -18.31 21.84
C SER A 127 -15.59 -18.77 21.43
N ALA A 128 -15.39 -20.08 21.27
CA ALA A 128 -14.14 -20.62 20.75
C ALA A 128 -13.83 -20.07 19.35
N ILE A 129 -12.59 -19.69 19.11
CA ILE A 129 -12.07 -19.27 17.80
C ILE A 129 -10.90 -20.15 17.33
N ALA A 130 -10.34 -20.97 18.23
CA ALA A 130 -9.30 -21.95 17.93
C ALA A 130 -9.89 -23.36 17.82
N GLY A 131 -9.36 -24.18 16.90
CA GLY A 131 -9.79 -25.56 16.68
C GLY A 131 -11.16 -25.72 16.01
N VAL A 132 -11.75 -24.63 15.47
CA VAL A 132 -13.09 -24.59 14.89
C VAL A 132 -13.10 -24.19 13.42
N LYS A 133 -11.92 -24.06 12.81
CA LYS A 133 -11.70 -23.64 11.40
C LYS A 133 -12.40 -22.32 11.04
N MET A 134 -12.43 -21.39 12.01
CA MET A 134 -13.00 -20.06 11.79
C MET A 134 -12.11 -19.26 10.82
N SER A 135 -12.73 -18.55 9.88
CA SER A 135 -11.98 -17.70 8.96
C SER A 135 -11.28 -16.55 9.71
N THR A 136 -10.11 -16.13 9.20
CA THR A 136 -9.40 -14.97 9.76
C THR A 136 -10.27 -13.71 9.76
N GLU A 137 -11.14 -13.56 8.77
CA GLU A 137 -12.08 -12.45 8.66
C GLU A 137 -13.11 -12.46 9.80
N ASP A 138 -13.70 -13.61 10.10
CA ASP A 138 -14.68 -13.74 11.19
C ASP A 138 -14.03 -13.55 12.56
N ILE A 139 -12.79 -13.98 12.73
CA ILE A 139 -11.99 -13.70 13.92
C ILE A 139 -11.75 -12.19 14.06
N MET A 140 -11.33 -11.52 12.97
CA MET A 140 -11.14 -10.07 12.98
C MET A 140 -12.43 -9.31 13.30
N LYS A 141 -13.58 -9.71 12.74
CA LYS A 141 -14.89 -9.12 13.06
C LYS A 141 -15.22 -9.19 14.55
N ARG A 142 -14.81 -10.27 15.25
CA ARG A 142 -15.02 -10.43 16.71
C ARG A 142 -14.06 -9.59 17.54
N LEU A 143 -12.82 -9.43 17.11
CA LEU A 143 -11.79 -8.63 17.80
C LEU A 143 -11.97 -7.12 17.60
N ARG A 144 -12.48 -6.72 16.44
CA ARG A 144 -12.83 -5.33 16.11
C ARG A 144 -14.15 -4.92 16.78
N GLY A 145 -14.40 -3.62 16.80
CA GLY A 145 -15.66 -3.04 17.29
C GLY A 145 -15.47 -1.61 17.80
N PRO A 146 -16.56 -0.90 18.10
CA PRO A 146 -16.53 0.52 18.43
C PRO A 146 -15.58 0.84 19.58
N LYS A 147 -14.84 1.95 19.43
CA LYS A 147 -13.98 2.48 20.50
C LYS A 147 -14.74 2.57 21.83
N GLY A 148 -14.13 2.09 22.89
CA GLY A 148 -14.70 2.10 24.23
C GLY A 148 -15.51 0.85 24.57
N SER A 149 -15.95 0.03 23.59
CA SER A 149 -16.58 -1.26 23.85
C SER A 149 -15.56 -2.25 24.45
N LYS A 150 -16.06 -3.22 25.24
CA LYS A 150 -15.23 -4.25 25.87
C LYS A 150 -15.34 -5.56 25.10
N VAL A 151 -14.27 -6.33 25.11
CA VAL A 151 -14.22 -7.71 24.63
C VAL A 151 -13.45 -8.57 25.63
N ASN A 152 -13.97 -9.75 25.93
CA ASN A 152 -13.30 -10.72 26.80
C ASN A 152 -12.52 -11.71 25.93
N LEU A 153 -11.27 -11.95 26.30
CA LEU A 153 -10.37 -12.85 25.59
C LEU A 153 -9.92 -13.96 26.53
N THR A 154 -10.01 -15.21 26.08
CA THR A 154 -9.37 -16.35 26.72
C THR A 154 -8.05 -16.61 25.99
N ILE A 155 -6.97 -16.62 26.76
CA ILE A 155 -5.60 -16.71 26.21
C ILE A 155 -4.87 -17.90 26.85
N VAL A 156 -4.23 -18.71 26.02
CA VAL A 156 -3.26 -19.72 26.44
C VAL A 156 -1.86 -19.15 26.28
N ARG A 157 -1.11 -19.13 27.40
CA ARG A 157 0.28 -18.61 27.43
C ARG A 157 1.25 -19.74 27.77
N ARG A 158 2.32 -19.88 27.00
CA ARG A 158 3.34 -20.89 27.22
C ARG A 158 3.96 -20.77 28.62
N GLY A 159 3.95 -21.88 29.37
CA GLY A 159 4.48 -21.93 30.74
C GLY A 159 3.49 -21.46 31.82
N VAL A 160 2.24 -21.20 31.44
CA VAL A 160 1.12 -20.98 32.38
C VAL A 160 0.13 -22.13 32.20
N GLN A 161 -0.26 -22.78 33.28
CA GLN A 161 -1.09 -24.01 33.23
C GLN A 161 -2.55 -23.70 32.89
N ASP A 162 -3.10 -22.66 33.51
CA ASP A 162 -4.50 -22.26 33.31
C ASP A 162 -4.66 -21.18 32.26
N PRO A 163 -5.75 -21.20 31.48
CA PRO A 163 -6.08 -20.10 30.55
C PRO A 163 -6.24 -18.77 31.29
N LEU A 164 -5.67 -17.72 30.70
CA LEU A 164 -5.75 -16.34 31.21
C LEU A 164 -6.96 -15.64 30.63
N LEU A 165 -7.69 -14.90 31.45
CA LEU A 165 -8.83 -14.09 31.04
C LEU A 165 -8.45 -12.63 31.04
N PHE A 166 -8.65 -11.94 29.88
CA PHE A 166 -8.40 -10.53 29.73
C PHE A 166 -9.66 -9.81 29.22
N THR A 167 -10.03 -8.71 29.88
CA THR A 167 -11.03 -7.79 29.35
C THR A 167 -10.31 -6.62 28.68
N VAL A 168 -10.39 -6.55 27.36
CA VAL A 168 -9.77 -5.48 26.58
C VAL A 168 -10.81 -4.43 26.21
N LYS A 169 -10.54 -3.15 26.50
CA LYS A 169 -11.34 -2.04 26.01
C LYS A 169 -10.83 -1.63 24.63
N ARG A 170 -11.66 -1.78 23.58
CA ARG A 170 -11.27 -1.42 22.22
C ARG A 170 -10.95 0.08 22.10
N ASP A 171 -9.97 0.39 21.30
CA ASP A 171 -9.55 1.76 21.02
C ASP A 171 -9.18 1.94 19.54
N LYS A 172 -8.88 3.17 19.13
CA LYS A 172 -8.29 3.47 17.83
C LYS A 172 -6.86 2.96 17.81
N ILE A 173 -6.59 2.06 16.89
CA ILE A 173 -5.28 1.43 16.71
C ILE A 173 -4.62 2.09 15.50
N PRO A 174 -3.46 2.72 15.64
CA PRO A 174 -2.79 3.37 14.53
C PRO A 174 -2.34 2.38 13.46
N ILE A 175 -2.51 2.77 12.20
CA ILE A 175 -1.95 2.11 11.02
C ILE A 175 -0.93 3.08 10.42
N LEU A 176 0.35 2.80 10.63
CA LEU A 176 1.41 3.68 10.17
C LEU A 176 1.57 3.64 8.64
N SER A 177 1.84 4.79 8.07
CA SER A 177 2.20 4.96 6.65
C SER A 177 3.69 4.70 6.40
N LEU A 178 4.51 4.84 7.44
CA LEU A 178 5.93 4.58 7.39
C LEU A 178 6.23 3.17 7.91
N ASP A 179 6.96 2.39 7.11
CA ASP A 179 7.45 1.08 7.52
C ASP A 179 8.77 1.20 8.29
N ALA A 180 9.65 2.11 7.87
CA ALA A 180 10.98 2.25 8.46
C ALA A 180 11.54 3.67 8.33
N SER A 181 12.35 4.08 9.33
CA SER A 181 13.17 5.29 9.28
C SER A 181 14.43 5.11 10.13
N TYR A 182 15.60 5.14 9.52
CA TYR A 182 16.88 4.98 10.21
C TYR A 182 18.05 5.57 9.42
N MET A 183 19.20 5.79 10.07
CA MET A 183 20.44 6.15 9.40
C MET A 183 21.02 4.90 8.73
N ILE A 184 21.00 4.84 7.38
CA ILE A 184 21.50 3.69 6.62
C ILE A 184 23.03 3.69 6.50
N GLN A 185 23.62 4.88 6.50
CA GLN A 185 25.06 5.13 6.64
C GLN A 185 25.30 6.51 7.27
N PRO A 186 26.52 6.87 7.67
CA PRO A 186 26.81 8.21 8.18
C PRO A 186 26.30 9.29 7.22
N LYS A 187 25.52 10.25 7.74
CA LYS A 187 24.90 11.38 7.03
C LYS A 187 23.77 11.02 6.05
N THR A 188 23.45 9.75 5.82
CA THR A 188 22.36 9.35 4.93
C THR A 188 21.23 8.70 5.72
N GLY A 189 20.04 9.32 5.68
CA GLY A 189 18.82 8.76 6.23
C GLY A 189 18.04 7.95 5.19
N TYR A 190 17.42 6.88 5.64
CA TYR A 190 16.47 6.08 4.86
C TYR A 190 15.09 6.21 5.47
N ILE A 191 14.09 6.49 4.65
CA ILE A 191 12.67 6.53 5.04
C ILE A 191 11.87 5.73 4.01
N ARG A 192 11.09 4.74 4.48
CA ARG A 192 10.19 3.96 3.64
C ARG A 192 8.74 4.32 3.93
N ILE A 193 8.00 4.67 2.89
CA ILE A 193 6.57 4.96 2.94
C ILE A 193 5.82 3.90 2.15
N ASN A 194 4.89 3.18 2.78
CA ASN A 194 4.11 2.12 2.17
C ASN A 194 2.78 2.59 1.56
N ARG A 195 2.27 3.75 1.98
CA ARG A 195 1.01 4.37 1.49
C ARG A 195 0.96 5.86 1.78
N PHE A 196 0.04 6.55 1.11
CA PHE A 196 -0.24 7.96 1.37
C PHE A 196 -1.58 8.10 2.11
N GLY A 197 -1.55 7.99 3.43
CA GLY A 197 -2.69 8.15 4.34
C GLY A 197 -2.78 9.57 4.93
N ALA A 198 -3.78 9.78 5.77
CA ALA A 198 -4.03 11.06 6.43
C ALA A 198 -2.89 11.48 7.38
N THR A 199 -2.15 10.53 7.93
CA THR A 199 -1.07 10.76 8.91
C THR A 199 0.32 10.79 8.29
N THR A 200 0.47 10.49 6.98
CA THR A 200 1.77 10.31 6.31
C THR A 200 2.68 11.52 6.45
N ALA A 201 2.18 12.73 6.23
CA ALA A 201 2.99 13.95 6.31
C ALA A 201 3.52 14.20 7.73
N GLU A 202 2.70 13.96 8.75
CA GLU A 202 3.10 14.09 10.16
C GLU A 202 4.14 13.03 10.54
N GLU A 203 3.91 11.76 10.16
CA GLU A 203 4.83 10.65 10.40
C GLU A 203 6.18 10.91 9.73
N PHE A 204 6.16 11.31 8.45
CA PHE A 204 7.37 11.66 7.71
C PHE A 204 8.15 12.80 8.36
N LYS A 205 7.48 13.86 8.77
CA LYS A 205 8.14 15.00 9.43
C LYS A 205 8.78 14.61 10.76
N LYS A 206 8.13 13.77 11.56
CA LYS A 206 8.70 13.23 12.80
C LYS A 206 9.96 12.37 12.50
N ALA A 207 9.89 11.47 11.53
CA ALA A 207 10.99 10.62 11.12
C ALA A 207 12.17 11.46 10.62
N MET A 208 11.93 12.39 9.68
CA MET A 208 12.94 13.28 9.13
C MET A 208 13.62 14.12 10.22
N THR A 209 12.86 14.73 11.13
CA THR A 209 13.39 15.51 12.26
C THR A 209 14.29 14.65 13.16
N SER A 210 13.89 13.40 13.42
CA SER A 210 14.69 12.45 14.19
C SER A 210 16.02 12.13 13.50
N LEU A 211 16.00 11.90 12.19
CA LEU A 211 17.20 11.61 11.41
C LEU A 211 18.12 12.85 11.28
N GLN A 212 17.56 14.05 11.13
CA GLN A 212 18.34 15.30 11.12
C GLN A 212 19.08 15.52 12.44
N LYS A 213 18.46 15.21 13.59
CA LYS A 213 19.13 15.24 14.90
C LYS A 213 20.29 14.24 15.00
N GLN A 214 20.25 13.14 14.23
CA GLN A 214 21.32 12.17 14.10
C GLN A 214 22.38 12.56 13.06
N GLY A 215 22.25 13.73 12.44
CA GLY A 215 23.22 14.26 11.47
C GLY A 215 22.92 13.95 10.02
N MET A 216 21.67 13.59 9.68
CA MET A 216 21.26 13.36 8.28
C MET A 216 21.46 14.62 7.43
N LYS A 217 22.09 14.44 6.27
CA LYS A 217 22.26 15.44 5.22
C LYS A 217 21.69 14.99 3.88
N ASP A 218 21.71 13.69 3.63
CA ASP A 218 21.22 13.03 2.41
C ASP A 218 20.07 12.10 2.77
N MET A 219 19.13 11.92 1.86
CA MET A 219 17.95 11.08 2.08
C MET A 219 17.74 10.10 0.93
N ILE A 220 17.46 8.86 1.28
CA ILE A 220 16.84 7.86 0.41
C ILE A 220 15.38 7.71 0.84
N LEU A 221 14.47 8.15 -0.01
CA LEU A 221 13.02 7.96 0.16
C LEU A 221 12.59 6.74 -0.64
N ASP A 222 12.16 5.70 0.03
CA ASP A 222 11.74 4.45 -0.59
C ASP A 222 10.21 4.41 -0.77
N LEU A 223 9.78 4.41 -2.03
CA LEU A 223 8.38 4.27 -2.47
C LEU A 223 8.15 2.96 -3.23
N GLN A 224 9.07 2.00 -3.18
CA GLN A 224 8.91 0.69 -3.82
C GLN A 224 7.72 -0.05 -3.23
N GLY A 225 6.84 -0.58 -4.09
CA GLY A 225 5.60 -1.24 -3.70
C GLY A 225 4.48 -0.32 -3.20
N ASN A 226 4.67 1.02 -3.19
CA ASN A 226 3.68 1.97 -2.71
C ASN A 226 2.67 2.33 -3.81
N GLY A 227 1.45 1.78 -3.74
CA GLY A 227 0.36 2.02 -4.68
C GLY A 227 -0.30 3.40 -4.61
N GLY A 228 0.18 4.30 -3.75
CA GLY A 228 -0.33 5.66 -3.60
C GLY A 228 -1.25 5.86 -2.40
N GLY A 229 -2.30 6.66 -2.57
CA GLY A 229 -3.26 7.04 -1.54
C GLY A 229 -3.82 8.45 -1.76
N TYR A 230 -3.92 9.26 -0.71
CA TYR A 230 -4.49 10.60 -0.80
C TYR A 230 -3.60 11.58 -1.57
N LEU A 231 -4.21 12.31 -2.50
CA LEU A 231 -3.56 13.39 -3.26
C LEU A 231 -2.93 14.45 -2.33
N ASN A 232 -3.66 14.89 -1.32
CA ASN A 232 -3.16 15.91 -0.40
C ASN A 232 -1.93 15.45 0.38
N ALA A 233 -1.86 14.16 0.76
CA ALA A 233 -0.67 13.61 1.43
C ALA A 233 0.56 13.61 0.51
N ALA A 234 0.38 13.36 -0.80
CA ALA A 234 1.46 13.48 -1.78
C ALA A 234 1.90 14.94 -1.98
N ILE A 235 0.97 15.89 -2.01
CA ILE A 235 1.26 17.32 -2.12
C ILE A 235 2.04 17.79 -0.89
N ASP A 236 1.60 17.43 0.32
CA ASP A 236 2.27 17.79 1.56
C ASP A 236 3.68 17.18 1.66
N LEU A 237 3.86 15.93 1.22
CA LEU A 237 5.19 15.31 1.16
C LEU A 237 6.10 15.98 0.12
N ALA A 238 5.61 16.24 -1.10
CA ALA A 238 6.40 16.90 -2.14
C ALA A 238 6.82 18.31 -1.73
N ASN A 239 5.99 19.01 -0.95
CA ASN A 239 6.31 20.32 -0.39
C ASN A 239 7.55 20.31 0.51
N GLU A 240 7.90 19.18 1.15
CA GLU A 240 9.12 19.06 1.96
C GLU A 240 10.39 19.20 1.13
N PHE A 241 10.32 18.94 -0.17
CA PHE A 241 11.47 18.92 -1.08
C PHE A 241 11.56 20.12 -2.02
N LEU A 242 10.44 20.77 -2.34
CA LEU A 242 10.34 21.78 -3.41
C LEU A 242 10.40 23.21 -2.89
N GLY A 243 10.86 24.11 -3.76
CA GLY A 243 10.93 25.55 -3.51
C GLY A 243 9.56 26.24 -3.57
N GLN A 244 9.48 27.45 -3.04
CA GLN A 244 8.25 28.24 -3.05
C GLN A 244 7.75 28.47 -4.48
N LYS A 245 6.44 28.27 -4.72
CA LYS A 245 5.77 28.42 -6.00
C LYS A 245 6.22 27.42 -7.09
N GLU A 246 7.02 26.41 -6.75
CA GLU A 246 7.24 25.29 -7.65
C GLU A 246 5.96 24.46 -7.74
N LEU A 247 5.48 24.21 -8.96
CA LEU A 247 4.29 23.40 -9.21
C LEU A 247 4.58 21.95 -8.79
N ILE A 248 3.70 21.33 -7.99
CA ILE A 248 3.81 19.93 -7.62
C ILE A 248 3.09 19.06 -8.63
N VAL A 249 1.84 19.40 -8.92
CA VAL A 249 0.94 18.67 -9.80
C VAL A 249 -0.20 19.60 -10.21
N TYR A 250 -0.79 19.37 -11.38
CA TYR A 250 -2.11 19.91 -11.68
C TYR A 250 -3.06 18.82 -12.13
N THR A 251 -4.35 19.06 -11.92
CA THR A 251 -5.43 18.15 -12.30
C THR A 251 -6.36 18.84 -13.30
N GLU A 252 -6.84 18.11 -14.29
CA GLU A 252 -7.77 18.62 -15.30
C GLU A 252 -8.65 17.50 -15.83
N GLY A 253 -9.94 17.78 -16.05
CA GLY A 253 -10.91 16.84 -16.57
C GLY A 253 -11.99 17.54 -17.40
N ARG A 254 -12.88 16.78 -18.00
CA ARG A 254 -13.96 17.31 -18.86
C ARG A 254 -14.83 18.34 -18.14
N THR A 255 -15.21 18.07 -16.91
CA THR A 255 -16.05 18.97 -16.08
C THR A 255 -15.28 19.56 -14.91
N ALA A 256 -14.14 18.98 -14.54
CA ALA A 256 -13.24 19.48 -13.52
C ALA A 256 -12.25 20.45 -14.15
N LYS A 257 -12.43 21.75 -13.87
CA LYS A 257 -11.48 22.79 -14.34
C LYS A 257 -10.07 22.50 -13.81
N ARG A 258 -9.07 22.95 -14.52
CA ARG A 258 -7.67 22.86 -14.11
C ARG A 258 -7.48 23.41 -12.70
N SER A 259 -6.82 22.62 -11.86
CA SER A 259 -6.45 22.99 -10.49
C SER A 259 -4.97 22.73 -10.31
N ASP A 260 -4.22 23.79 -10.01
CA ASP A 260 -2.76 23.76 -9.82
C ASP A 260 -2.43 23.68 -8.32
N PHE A 261 -1.49 22.84 -7.95
CA PHE A 261 -1.00 22.67 -6.59
C PHE A 261 0.47 23.02 -6.51
N TYR A 262 0.81 24.05 -5.75
CA TYR A 262 2.15 24.61 -5.63
C TYR A 262 2.77 24.35 -4.27
N ALA A 263 4.08 24.18 -4.24
CA ALA A 263 4.85 24.11 -3.00
C ALA A 263 4.85 25.47 -2.29
N LYS A 264 4.72 25.41 -0.96
CA LYS A 264 4.73 26.57 -0.07
C LYS A 264 6.15 27.08 0.20
N GLY A 265 7.16 26.25 -0.06
CA GLY A 265 8.58 26.57 0.16
C GLY A 265 9.00 26.58 1.63
N ASN A 266 8.22 25.97 2.50
CA ASN A 266 8.50 25.85 3.94
C ASN A 266 8.90 24.44 4.37
N GLY A 267 9.26 23.56 3.41
CA GLY A 267 9.71 22.21 3.67
C GLY A 267 11.10 22.18 4.30
N ASP A 268 11.35 21.19 5.14
CA ASP A 268 12.57 21.08 5.95
C ASP A 268 13.71 20.32 5.23
N PHE A 269 13.45 19.73 4.03
CA PHE A 269 14.46 19.00 3.24
C PHE A 269 14.61 19.54 1.80
N ARG A 270 14.65 20.86 1.63
CA ARG A 270 14.79 21.50 0.31
C ARG A 270 16.20 21.43 -0.28
N ASN A 271 17.23 21.28 0.53
CA ASN A 271 18.63 21.46 0.14
C ASN A 271 19.51 20.19 0.23
N GLY A 272 19.10 19.12 0.89
CA GLY A 272 19.87 17.87 0.97
C GLY A 272 19.83 17.08 -0.35
N ARG A 273 20.79 16.18 -0.58
CA ARG A 273 20.74 15.24 -1.70
C ARG A 273 19.58 14.25 -1.46
N LEU A 274 18.75 14.08 -2.47
CA LEU A 274 17.53 13.26 -2.41
C LEU A 274 17.57 12.21 -3.51
N ILE A 275 17.43 10.94 -3.12
CA ILE A 275 17.14 9.83 -4.03
C ILE A 275 15.78 9.27 -3.68
N ILE A 276 14.93 9.05 -4.69
CA ILE A 276 13.65 8.37 -4.54
C ILE A 276 13.74 7.01 -5.24
N LEU A 277 13.40 5.95 -4.50
CA LEU A 277 13.33 4.60 -5.06
C LEU A 277 11.92 4.30 -5.53
N VAL A 278 11.81 3.77 -6.74
CA VAL A 278 10.54 3.39 -7.37
C VAL A 278 10.66 2.01 -8.02
N ASP A 279 9.53 1.33 -8.14
CA ASP A 279 9.40 0.08 -8.87
C ASP A 279 8.10 0.02 -9.68
N GLU A 280 7.85 -1.09 -10.37
CA GLU A 280 6.68 -1.33 -11.19
C GLU A 280 5.33 -1.30 -10.45
N TYR A 281 5.34 -1.35 -9.11
CA TYR A 281 4.17 -1.24 -8.24
C TYR A 281 3.99 0.16 -7.66
N THR A 282 5.00 1.02 -7.79
CA THR A 282 4.92 2.43 -7.38
C THR A 282 3.90 3.17 -8.23
N ALA A 283 2.81 3.70 -7.62
CA ALA A 283 1.68 4.23 -8.38
C ALA A 283 1.07 5.50 -7.78
N SER A 284 0.33 6.27 -8.61
CA SER A 284 -0.57 7.36 -8.19
C SER A 284 0.13 8.44 -7.36
N ALA A 285 -0.22 8.62 -6.05
CA ALA A 285 0.38 9.60 -5.15
C ALA A 285 1.91 9.50 -5.09
N SER A 286 2.46 8.28 -5.15
CA SER A 286 3.92 8.06 -5.24
C SER A 286 4.52 8.63 -6.51
N GLU A 287 3.79 8.52 -7.62
CA GLU A 287 4.22 9.05 -8.92
C GLU A 287 4.10 10.58 -8.98
N ILE A 288 3.19 11.18 -8.21
CA ILE A 288 3.12 12.64 -8.05
C ILE A 288 4.39 13.15 -7.37
N VAL A 289 4.80 12.51 -6.27
CA VAL A 289 6.02 12.93 -5.54
C VAL A 289 7.27 12.71 -6.39
N SER A 290 7.45 11.51 -6.94
CA SER A 290 8.63 11.17 -7.75
C SER A 290 8.68 11.99 -9.05
N GLY A 291 7.54 12.20 -9.71
CA GLY A 291 7.43 13.03 -10.91
C GLY A 291 7.73 14.50 -10.64
N ALA A 292 7.23 15.06 -9.55
CA ALA A 292 7.51 16.44 -9.18
C ALA A 292 9.00 16.66 -8.86
N VAL A 293 9.61 15.74 -8.10
CA VAL A 293 11.04 15.78 -7.77
C VAL A 293 11.90 15.64 -9.03
N GLN A 294 11.55 14.74 -9.94
CA GLN A 294 12.27 14.54 -11.20
C GLN A 294 12.14 15.76 -12.12
N ASP A 295 10.93 16.27 -12.32
CA ASP A 295 10.66 17.37 -13.25
C ASP A 295 11.29 18.70 -12.80
N TRP A 296 11.49 18.91 -11.51
CA TRP A 296 12.21 20.07 -10.98
C TRP A 296 13.73 19.84 -10.84
N ASP A 297 14.26 18.71 -11.28
CA ASP A 297 15.68 18.36 -11.11
C ASP A 297 16.11 18.46 -9.62
N ARG A 298 15.17 18.19 -8.70
CA ARG A 298 15.40 18.31 -7.26
C ARG A 298 16.09 17.08 -6.67
N GLY A 299 15.93 15.94 -7.28
CA GLY A 299 16.48 14.67 -6.84
C GLY A 299 16.59 13.66 -7.97
N ILE A 300 17.13 12.51 -7.66
CA ILE A 300 17.36 11.41 -8.59
C ILE A 300 16.36 10.29 -8.31
N ILE A 301 15.76 9.74 -9.36
CA ILE A 301 14.88 8.58 -9.30
C ILE A 301 15.67 7.33 -9.67
N VAL A 302 15.62 6.30 -8.81
CA VAL A 302 16.38 5.05 -8.98
C VAL A 302 15.43 3.86 -8.90
N GLY A 303 15.63 2.86 -9.72
CA GLY A 303 14.87 1.63 -9.73
C GLY A 303 14.30 1.25 -11.08
N ARG A 304 13.02 0.89 -11.15
CA ARG A 304 12.32 0.52 -12.39
C ARG A 304 11.19 1.47 -12.70
N ARG A 305 10.75 1.48 -13.97
CA ARG A 305 9.62 2.29 -14.44
C ARG A 305 8.39 2.03 -13.57
N SER A 306 7.76 3.10 -13.06
CA SER A 306 6.60 3.01 -12.19
C SER A 306 5.34 2.50 -12.92
N PHE A 307 4.24 2.37 -12.19
CA PHE A 307 3.01 1.74 -12.69
C PHE A 307 2.33 2.52 -13.82
N GLY A 308 2.28 3.84 -13.72
CA GLY A 308 1.60 4.68 -14.71
C GLY A 308 0.12 4.93 -14.43
N LYS A 309 -0.24 5.31 -13.19
CA LYS A 309 -1.59 5.70 -12.81
C LYS A 309 -1.70 7.21 -12.65
N GLY A 310 -2.17 7.89 -13.70
CA GLY A 310 -2.34 9.35 -13.77
C GLY A 310 -3.80 9.82 -13.70
N LEU A 311 -4.69 9.07 -13.04
CA LEU A 311 -6.11 9.35 -12.91
C LEU A 311 -6.48 9.79 -11.50
N VAL A 312 -7.37 10.77 -11.39
CA VAL A 312 -7.93 11.26 -10.12
C VAL A 312 -9.33 10.71 -9.94
N GLN A 313 -9.52 9.90 -8.91
CA GLN A 313 -10.82 9.37 -8.52
C GLN A 313 -11.46 10.24 -7.44
N ARG A 314 -12.78 10.42 -7.53
CA ARG A 314 -13.60 11.00 -6.47
C ARG A 314 -14.56 9.94 -5.93
N PRO A 315 -14.59 9.75 -4.60
CA PRO A 315 -15.62 8.92 -3.98
C PRO A 315 -16.97 9.62 -4.07
N ILE A 316 -18.02 8.85 -4.36
CA ILE A 316 -19.44 9.25 -4.36
C ILE A 316 -20.14 8.24 -3.49
N ASP A 317 -20.49 8.64 -2.27
CA ASP A 317 -21.20 7.80 -1.32
C ASP A 317 -22.64 7.57 -1.77
N LEU A 318 -23.13 6.33 -1.63
CA LEU A 318 -24.50 5.93 -1.91
C LEU A 318 -25.28 5.75 -0.60
N PRO A 319 -26.63 5.77 -0.64
CA PRO A 319 -27.47 5.79 0.56
C PRO A 319 -27.34 4.55 1.47
N ASP A 320 -26.96 3.41 0.90
CA ASP A 320 -26.77 2.12 1.59
C ASP A 320 -25.37 1.97 2.23
N GLY A 321 -24.51 3.00 2.11
CA GLY A 321 -23.13 2.99 2.57
C GLY A 321 -22.13 2.42 1.57
N SER A 322 -22.59 1.94 0.42
CA SER A 322 -21.74 1.61 -0.71
C SER A 322 -21.19 2.88 -1.38
N MET A 323 -20.22 2.75 -2.29
CA MET A 323 -19.56 3.88 -2.89
C MET A 323 -19.17 3.62 -4.36
N ILE A 324 -19.37 4.63 -5.18
CA ILE A 324 -18.76 4.70 -6.51
C ILE A 324 -17.48 5.51 -6.41
N ARG A 325 -16.37 4.93 -6.82
CA ARG A 325 -15.12 5.64 -7.03
C ARG A 325 -15.03 5.98 -8.52
N LEU A 326 -15.25 7.24 -8.89
CA LEU A 326 -15.35 7.68 -10.27
C LEU A 326 -14.12 8.50 -10.68
N THR A 327 -13.49 8.17 -11.80
CA THR A 327 -12.46 8.99 -12.43
C THR A 327 -13.07 10.30 -12.96
N ILE A 328 -12.62 11.43 -12.42
CA ILE A 328 -13.13 12.77 -12.76
C ILE A 328 -12.11 13.65 -13.47
N ALA A 329 -10.82 13.35 -13.36
CA ALA A 329 -9.74 14.13 -13.94
C ALA A 329 -8.50 13.27 -14.21
N ARG A 330 -7.57 13.80 -15.02
CA ARG A 330 -6.19 13.34 -15.10
C ARG A 330 -5.32 14.28 -14.29
N TYR A 331 -4.17 13.76 -13.81
CA TYR A 331 -3.15 14.63 -13.27
C TYR A 331 -1.91 14.67 -14.15
N TYR A 332 -1.21 15.77 -14.04
CA TYR A 332 -0.03 16.11 -14.85
C TYR A 332 1.09 16.58 -13.94
N THR A 333 2.29 16.16 -14.22
CA THR A 333 3.49 16.58 -13.49
C THR A 333 3.88 18.02 -13.84
N PRO A 334 4.85 18.64 -13.17
CA PRO A 334 5.28 20.02 -13.46
C PRO A 334 5.70 20.27 -14.89
N SER A 335 6.27 19.30 -15.59
CA SER A 335 6.63 19.40 -17.00
C SER A 335 5.44 19.40 -17.96
N GLY A 336 4.24 19.09 -17.46
CA GLY A 336 3.00 19.00 -18.23
C GLY A 336 2.73 17.62 -18.81
N ARG A 337 3.56 16.60 -18.52
CA ARG A 337 3.34 15.24 -18.98
C ARG A 337 2.27 14.52 -18.16
N SER A 338 1.38 13.80 -18.86
CA SER A 338 0.54 12.78 -18.25
C SER A 338 1.33 11.49 -18.18
N ILE A 339 1.34 10.86 -17.01
CA ILE A 339 2.03 9.58 -16.81
C ILE A 339 1.11 8.37 -16.96
N GLN A 340 -0.18 8.61 -17.24
CA GLN A 340 -1.17 7.54 -17.38
C GLN A 340 -0.79 6.59 -18.51
N LYS A 341 -0.66 5.30 -18.19
CA LYS A 341 -0.49 4.26 -19.21
C LYS A 341 -1.78 4.04 -20.00
N PRO A 342 -1.72 3.57 -21.27
CA PRO A 342 -2.90 3.29 -22.08
C PRO A 342 -3.85 2.31 -21.40
N TYR A 343 -5.17 2.52 -21.60
CA TYR A 343 -6.24 1.64 -21.10
C TYR A 343 -7.41 1.53 -22.10
N ASP A 344 -7.12 1.75 -23.38
CA ASP A 344 -8.11 1.53 -24.43
C ASP A 344 -8.33 0.04 -24.72
N SER A 345 -9.25 -0.27 -25.60
CA SER A 345 -9.64 -1.64 -25.95
C SER A 345 -8.53 -2.49 -26.60
N THR A 346 -7.38 -1.88 -26.93
CA THR A 346 -6.25 -2.56 -27.56
C THR A 346 -5.27 -3.14 -26.55
N VAL A 347 -5.38 -2.76 -25.26
CA VAL A 347 -4.46 -3.15 -24.19
C VAL A 347 -5.21 -3.84 -23.06
N ASP A 348 -4.74 -5.01 -22.65
CA ASP A 348 -5.22 -5.65 -21.42
C ASP A 348 -4.50 -5.01 -20.21
N TYR A 349 -5.18 -4.01 -19.63
CA TYR A 349 -4.63 -3.21 -18.52
C TYR A 349 -4.14 -4.04 -17.34
N ASN A 350 -4.82 -5.18 -17.07
CA ASN A 350 -4.49 -6.05 -15.93
C ASN A 350 -3.26 -6.92 -16.19
N LYS A 351 -2.94 -7.16 -17.47
CA LYS A 351 -1.76 -7.95 -17.87
C LYS A 351 -0.51 -7.11 -18.14
N ASP A 352 -0.60 -5.78 -18.07
CA ASP A 352 0.51 -4.86 -18.35
C ASP A 352 1.83 -5.27 -17.65
N LEU A 353 1.80 -5.60 -16.37
CA LEU A 353 3.02 -6.01 -15.65
C LEU A 353 3.60 -7.33 -16.18
N ILE A 354 2.73 -8.27 -16.56
CA ILE A 354 3.15 -9.55 -17.14
C ILE A 354 3.77 -9.31 -18.52
N GLU A 355 3.15 -8.45 -19.33
CA GLU A 355 3.65 -8.10 -20.65
C GLU A 355 4.99 -7.34 -20.56
N ARG A 356 5.12 -6.38 -19.64
CA ARG A 356 6.39 -5.69 -19.36
C ARG A 356 7.50 -6.67 -18.97
N PHE A 357 7.19 -7.66 -18.14
CA PHE A 357 8.15 -8.71 -17.78
C PHE A 357 8.53 -9.56 -19.00
N ASN A 358 7.55 -10.02 -19.78
CA ASN A 358 7.77 -10.85 -20.96
C ASN A 358 8.56 -10.12 -22.06
N HIS A 359 8.37 -8.80 -22.20
CA HIS A 359 9.13 -7.96 -23.13
C HIS A 359 10.50 -7.55 -22.60
N GLY A 360 10.89 -7.98 -21.39
CA GLY A 360 12.20 -7.71 -20.81
C GLY A 360 12.35 -6.32 -20.17
N GLU A 361 11.28 -5.52 -20.07
CA GLU A 361 11.35 -4.17 -19.50
C GLU A 361 11.81 -4.12 -18.04
N LEU A 362 11.56 -5.18 -17.27
CA LEU A 362 11.99 -5.24 -15.88
C LEU A 362 13.46 -5.66 -15.73
N MET A 363 14.09 -6.16 -16.80
CA MET A 363 15.44 -6.68 -16.82
C MET A 363 16.42 -5.82 -17.61
N ASN A 364 15.93 -5.03 -18.57
CA ASN A 364 16.76 -4.19 -19.43
C ASN A 364 16.07 -2.86 -19.77
N ALA A 365 16.75 -1.75 -19.47
CA ALA A 365 16.27 -0.40 -19.80
C ALA A 365 16.06 -0.19 -21.31
N ASP A 366 16.87 -0.83 -22.15
CA ASP A 366 16.79 -0.71 -23.62
C ASP A 366 15.53 -1.35 -24.21
N SER A 367 14.83 -2.19 -23.43
CA SER A 367 13.52 -2.75 -23.80
C SER A 367 12.36 -1.77 -23.61
N ILE A 368 12.61 -0.58 -23.01
CA ILE A 368 11.59 0.42 -22.71
C ILE A 368 11.58 1.46 -23.82
N HIS A 369 10.52 1.49 -24.60
CA HIS A 369 10.38 2.43 -25.72
C HIS A 369 9.20 3.38 -25.52
N PHE A 370 9.46 4.67 -25.67
CA PHE A 370 8.43 5.70 -25.67
C PHE A 370 8.41 6.44 -27.02
N PRO A 371 7.23 6.73 -27.57
CA PRO A 371 7.11 7.59 -28.74
C PRO A 371 7.75 8.97 -28.50
N ASP A 372 8.35 9.53 -29.52
CA ASP A 372 8.96 10.87 -29.45
C ASP A 372 7.96 11.96 -29.05
N SER A 373 6.69 11.80 -29.39
CA SER A 373 5.60 12.70 -29.00
C SER A 373 5.35 12.78 -27.48
N LEU A 374 5.87 11.82 -26.72
CA LEU A 374 5.74 11.79 -25.25
C LEU A 374 6.96 12.33 -24.51
N LYS A 375 8.00 12.76 -25.26
CA LYS A 375 9.19 13.40 -24.69
C LYS A 375 8.87 14.81 -24.24
N VAL A 376 9.27 15.15 -23.01
CA VAL A 376 9.24 16.50 -22.46
C VAL A 376 10.55 16.77 -21.73
N GLN A 377 10.79 18.02 -21.36
CA GLN A 377 12.00 18.43 -20.66
C GLN A 377 11.71 18.81 -19.20
N THR A 378 12.65 18.50 -18.32
CA THR A 378 12.63 18.97 -16.93
C THR A 378 12.76 20.49 -16.85
N LYS A 379 12.38 21.07 -15.73
CA LYS A 379 12.16 22.53 -15.60
C LYS A 379 13.44 23.36 -15.43
N LYS A 380 14.51 22.76 -14.87
CA LYS A 380 15.74 23.50 -14.57
C LYS A 380 16.88 23.12 -15.52
N LEU A 381 17.09 21.83 -15.73
CA LEU A 381 18.24 21.31 -16.49
C LEU A 381 17.89 20.91 -17.93
N GLY A 382 16.61 20.83 -18.29
CA GLY A 382 16.18 20.42 -19.62
C GLY A 382 16.50 18.95 -19.94
N ARG A 383 16.54 18.09 -18.91
CA ARG A 383 16.73 16.64 -19.12
C ARG A 383 15.47 16.05 -19.76
N THR A 384 15.65 15.10 -20.66
CA THR A 384 14.53 14.40 -21.28
C THR A 384 13.86 13.45 -20.28
N VAL A 385 12.54 13.59 -20.16
CA VAL A 385 11.65 12.69 -19.42
C VAL A 385 10.44 12.32 -20.28
N TYR A 386 9.72 11.27 -19.92
CA TYR A 386 8.66 10.70 -20.76
C TYR A 386 7.31 10.70 -20.06
N GLY A 387 6.25 10.91 -20.83
CA GLY A 387 4.86 10.68 -20.41
C GLY A 387 4.33 9.32 -20.87
N GLY A 388 3.05 9.06 -20.58
CA GLY A 388 2.30 7.95 -21.18
C GLY A 388 2.56 6.55 -20.62
N GLY A 389 3.33 6.41 -19.52
CA GLY A 389 3.63 5.07 -19.01
C GLY A 389 4.36 5.03 -17.67
N GLY A 390 4.03 5.95 -16.75
CA GLY A 390 4.67 6.05 -15.44
C GLY A 390 5.91 6.94 -15.42
N ILE A 391 6.62 6.89 -14.32
CA ILE A 391 7.88 7.61 -14.11
C ILE A 391 9.05 6.69 -14.47
N MET A 392 9.78 7.06 -15.51
CA MET A 392 11.02 6.38 -15.88
C MET A 392 12.14 6.83 -14.93
N PRO A 393 12.87 5.90 -14.27
CA PRO A 393 13.94 6.28 -13.38
C PRO A 393 15.13 6.92 -14.12
N ASP A 394 15.88 7.75 -13.41
CA ASP A 394 17.14 8.34 -13.91
C ASP A 394 18.28 7.30 -13.94
N TYR A 395 18.23 6.34 -13.04
CA TYR A 395 19.09 5.15 -12.98
C TYR A 395 18.23 3.90 -12.88
N PHE A 396 18.25 3.12 -13.93
CA PHE A 396 17.54 1.86 -13.99
C PHE A 396 18.29 0.79 -13.19
N VAL A 397 17.53 0.03 -12.39
CA VAL A 397 18.04 -1.14 -11.65
C VAL A 397 17.17 -2.34 -12.05
N PRO A 398 17.73 -3.34 -12.74
CA PRO A 398 16.97 -4.50 -13.18
C PRO A 398 16.46 -5.33 -11.99
N ILE A 399 15.43 -6.14 -12.23
CA ILE A 399 15.02 -7.15 -11.25
C ILE A 399 16.00 -8.34 -11.31
N ASP A 400 16.49 -8.76 -10.16
CA ASP A 400 17.26 -10.01 -10.09
C ASP A 400 16.33 -11.23 -10.21
N THR A 401 16.46 -11.94 -11.33
CA THR A 401 15.73 -13.20 -11.58
C THR A 401 16.57 -14.43 -11.26
N THR A 402 17.82 -14.26 -10.85
CA THR A 402 18.76 -15.37 -10.65
C THR A 402 18.71 -15.92 -9.23
N LEU A 403 18.65 -15.05 -8.23
CA LEU A 403 18.65 -15.42 -6.81
C LEU A 403 17.24 -15.74 -6.28
N TYR A 404 16.20 -15.11 -6.81
CA TYR A 404 14.81 -15.35 -6.37
C TYR A 404 14.15 -16.46 -7.21
N THR A 405 14.55 -17.71 -6.97
CA THR A 405 14.11 -18.90 -7.72
C THR A 405 12.65 -19.29 -7.42
N ASN A 406 12.10 -20.22 -8.24
CA ASN A 406 10.76 -20.77 -8.00
C ASN A 406 10.65 -21.50 -6.65
N TYR A 407 11.71 -22.18 -6.20
CA TYR A 407 11.72 -22.82 -4.88
C TYR A 407 11.53 -21.78 -3.77
N HIS A 408 12.30 -20.70 -3.77
CA HIS A 408 12.16 -19.63 -2.79
C HIS A 408 10.78 -18.97 -2.85
N ARG A 409 10.29 -18.63 -4.04
CA ARG A 409 8.93 -18.07 -4.22
C ARG A 409 7.85 -18.98 -3.63
N ASN A 410 7.96 -20.29 -3.85
CA ASN A 410 6.99 -21.25 -3.31
C ASN A 410 7.07 -21.34 -1.78
N LEU A 411 8.28 -21.32 -1.17
CA LEU A 411 8.41 -21.27 0.29
C LEU A 411 7.70 -20.05 0.89
N VAL A 412 7.84 -18.88 0.24
CA VAL A 412 7.17 -17.64 0.65
C VAL A 412 5.66 -17.74 0.43
N ALA A 413 5.22 -18.11 -0.78
CA ALA A 413 3.81 -18.17 -1.15
C ALA A 413 2.99 -19.18 -0.34
N LYS A 414 3.61 -20.30 0.05
CA LYS A 414 3.00 -21.32 0.93
C LYS A 414 3.13 -21.01 2.42
N GLY A 415 3.74 -19.87 2.79
CA GLY A 415 3.90 -19.43 4.16
C GLY A 415 4.94 -20.19 4.99
N ALA A 416 5.74 -21.08 4.38
CA ALA A 416 6.72 -21.88 5.08
C ALA A 416 7.77 -21.03 5.82
N VAL A 417 8.24 -19.95 5.17
CA VAL A 417 9.22 -19.00 5.75
C VAL A 417 8.67 -18.36 7.03
N ILE A 418 7.43 -17.90 6.98
CA ILE A 418 6.76 -17.26 8.14
C ILE A 418 6.52 -18.30 9.25
N LYS A 419 6.00 -19.48 8.89
CA LYS A 419 5.72 -20.57 9.85
C LYS A 419 6.99 -20.99 10.59
N PHE A 420 8.08 -21.20 9.85
CA PHE A 420 9.40 -21.48 10.45
C PHE A 420 9.81 -20.37 11.43
N THR A 421 9.80 -19.10 10.97
CA THR A 421 10.26 -17.97 11.80
C THR A 421 9.49 -17.88 13.11
N MET A 422 8.16 -18.05 13.05
CA MET A 422 7.33 -17.98 14.26
C MET A 422 7.61 -19.12 15.23
N GLN A 423 7.72 -20.34 14.75
CA GLN A 423 8.06 -21.50 15.59
C GLN A 423 9.46 -21.32 16.23
N PHE A 424 10.41 -20.83 15.45
CA PHE A 424 11.77 -20.55 15.94
C PHE A 424 11.75 -19.48 17.04
N ILE A 425 11.10 -18.36 16.80
CA ILE A 425 11.01 -17.25 17.77
C ILE A 425 10.24 -17.68 19.03
N GLU A 426 9.16 -18.43 18.90
CA GLU A 426 8.43 -18.96 20.06
C GLU A 426 9.33 -19.80 20.98
N GLY A 427 10.23 -20.60 20.40
CA GLY A 427 11.19 -21.41 21.15
C GLY A 427 12.34 -20.63 21.77
N HIS A 428 12.82 -19.58 21.11
CA HIS A 428 14.12 -18.96 21.40
C HIS A 428 14.05 -17.48 21.82
N ARG A 429 12.85 -16.84 21.85
CA ARG A 429 12.70 -15.39 22.10
C ARG A 429 13.46 -14.91 23.35
N LYS A 430 13.30 -15.60 24.50
CA LYS A 430 13.96 -15.21 25.76
C LYS A 430 15.47 -15.32 25.66
N GLU A 431 15.97 -16.37 25.04
CA GLU A 431 17.40 -16.61 24.84
C GLU A 431 17.99 -15.53 23.95
N LEU A 432 17.38 -15.29 22.76
CA LEU A 432 17.83 -14.29 21.80
C LEU A 432 17.80 -12.87 22.38
N ALA A 433 16.71 -12.50 23.07
CA ALA A 433 16.59 -11.20 23.72
C ALA A 433 17.62 -11.01 24.85
N ASN A 434 18.03 -12.09 25.52
CA ASN A 434 19.10 -12.05 26.53
C ASN A 434 20.48 -11.97 25.90
N LYS A 435 20.72 -12.70 24.82
CA LYS A 435 22.00 -12.75 24.10
C LYS A 435 22.27 -11.47 23.33
N TYR A 436 21.25 -10.92 22.68
CA TYR A 436 21.35 -9.74 21.82
C TYR A 436 20.56 -8.57 22.40
N LYS A 437 21.20 -7.77 23.26
CA LYS A 437 20.56 -6.59 23.87
C LYS A 437 20.36 -5.43 22.92
N LYS A 438 21.12 -5.40 21.81
CA LYS A 438 21.08 -4.38 20.76
C LYS A 438 21.09 -5.04 19.40
N PHE A 439 20.40 -4.41 18.46
CA PHE A 439 20.33 -4.90 17.08
C PHE A 439 21.71 -5.03 16.42
N GLU A 440 22.61 -4.08 16.64
CA GLU A 440 23.96 -4.12 16.04
C GLU A 440 24.73 -5.41 16.42
N SER A 441 24.58 -5.86 17.65
CA SER A 441 25.18 -7.14 18.09
C SER A 441 24.50 -8.36 17.47
N PHE A 442 23.19 -8.29 17.23
CA PHE A 442 22.46 -9.33 16.52
C PHE A 442 22.88 -9.35 15.04
N ASP A 443 22.91 -8.19 14.40
CA ASP A 443 23.22 -8.09 12.98
C ASP A 443 24.63 -8.59 12.67
N GLU A 444 25.60 -8.29 13.54
CA GLU A 444 26.99 -8.76 13.40
C GLU A 444 27.14 -10.26 13.66
N LYS A 445 26.43 -10.82 14.67
CA LYS A 445 26.78 -12.14 15.23
C LYS A 445 25.74 -13.23 14.99
N PHE A 446 24.49 -12.86 14.65
CA PHE A 446 23.46 -13.85 14.38
C PHE A 446 23.61 -14.43 12.98
N VAL A 447 23.74 -15.74 12.91
CA VAL A 447 23.85 -16.48 11.66
C VAL A 447 22.69 -17.46 11.56
N VAL A 448 22.04 -17.51 10.41
CA VAL A 448 21.10 -18.59 10.07
C VAL A 448 21.92 -19.83 9.76
N ASP A 449 21.91 -20.78 10.67
CA ASP A 449 22.69 -22.02 10.61
C ASP A 449 21.98 -23.13 9.81
N ASP A 450 22.67 -24.27 9.68
CA ASP A 450 22.19 -25.38 8.86
C ASP A 450 21.00 -26.11 9.52
N ASP A 451 20.89 -26.12 10.85
CA ASP A 451 19.74 -26.70 11.55
C ASP A 451 18.48 -25.89 11.31
N MET A 452 18.56 -24.56 11.30
CA MET A 452 17.47 -23.66 10.93
C MET A 452 17.01 -23.90 9.48
N LEU A 453 17.96 -24.06 8.56
CA LEU A 453 17.68 -24.32 7.15
C LEU A 453 17.08 -25.71 6.91
N ALA A 454 17.53 -26.72 7.63
CA ALA A 454 16.96 -28.07 7.58
C ALA A 454 15.51 -28.07 8.06
N ASN A 455 15.23 -27.35 9.16
CA ASN A 455 13.86 -27.20 9.67
C ASN A 455 12.95 -26.42 8.69
N LEU A 456 13.44 -25.33 8.08
CA LEU A 456 12.69 -24.62 7.02
C LEU A 456 12.36 -25.55 5.85
N LYS A 457 13.30 -26.39 5.42
CA LYS A 457 13.09 -27.37 4.36
C LYS A 457 11.98 -28.36 4.73
N GLU A 458 12.02 -28.93 5.94
CA GLU A 458 11.02 -29.86 6.44
C GLU A 458 9.62 -29.21 6.48
N ILE A 459 9.53 -27.96 6.97
CA ILE A 459 8.26 -27.20 6.97
C ILE A 459 7.80 -26.97 5.52
N GLY A 460 8.69 -26.57 4.61
CA GLY A 460 8.38 -26.39 3.21
C GLY A 460 7.79 -27.65 2.57
N GLU A 461 8.39 -28.82 2.80
CA GLU A 461 7.90 -30.10 2.30
C GLU A 461 6.50 -30.44 2.86
N LYS A 462 6.25 -30.19 4.15
CA LYS A 462 4.92 -30.35 4.78
C LYS A 462 3.86 -29.42 4.17
N GLU A 463 4.26 -28.19 3.78
CA GLU A 463 3.37 -27.24 3.07
C GLU A 463 3.28 -27.52 1.54
N GLY A 464 3.84 -28.64 1.07
CA GLY A 464 3.77 -29.06 -0.33
C GLY A 464 4.74 -28.33 -1.27
N VAL A 465 5.82 -27.77 -0.75
CA VAL A 465 6.92 -27.20 -1.55
C VAL A 465 7.93 -28.29 -1.87
N LYS A 466 7.98 -28.71 -3.15
CA LYS A 466 8.94 -29.72 -3.60
C LYS A 466 10.36 -29.14 -3.55
N PHE A 467 11.27 -29.82 -2.84
CA PHE A 467 12.66 -29.43 -2.75
C PHE A 467 13.37 -29.51 -4.10
N ASN A 468 14.21 -28.51 -4.38
CA ASN A 468 15.08 -28.45 -5.54
C ASN A 468 16.44 -27.90 -5.12
N GLU A 469 17.44 -28.77 -5.13
CA GLU A 469 18.80 -28.45 -4.65
C GLU A 469 19.44 -27.26 -5.40
N GLU A 470 19.40 -27.27 -6.74
CA GLU A 470 20.00 -26.20 -7.55
C GLU A 470 19.37 -24.83 -7.24
N GLN A 471 18.03 -24.77 -7.21
CA GLN A 471 17.29 -23.55 -6.90
C GLN A 471 17.50 -23.10 -5.45
N TYR A 472 17.57 -24.05 -4.52
CA TYR A 472 17.86 -23.77 -3.12
C TYR A 472 19.24 -23.13 -2.95
N GLN A 473 20.29 -23.72 -3.56
CA GLN A 473 21.64 -23.15 -3.48
C GLN A 473 21.72 -21.75 -4.08
N LYS A 474 21.06 -21.50 -5.21
CA LYS A 474 20.96 -20.16 -5.80
C LYS A 474 20.27 -19.14 -4.88
N SER A 475 19.19 -19.54 -4.23
CA SER A 475 18.40 -18.64 -3.35
C SER A 475 18.90 -18.57 -1.92
N LEU A 476 19.85 -19.40 -1.52
CA LEU A 476 20.31 -19.53 -0.13
C LEU A 476 20.71 -18.20 0.52
N PRO A 477 21.43 -17.28 -0.16
CA PRO A 477 21.74 -15.96 0.42
C PRO A 477 20.48 -15.16 0.75
N LEU A 478 19.49 -15.12 -0.15
CA LEU A 478 18.22 -14.40 0.07
C LEU A 478 17.37 -15.06 1.14
N ILE A 479 17.30 -16.40 1.17
CA ILE A 479 16.59 -17.15 2.22
C ILE A 479 17.17 -16.81 3.59
N LYS A 480 18.50 -16.86 3.74
CA LYS A 480 19.19 -16.50 4.98
C LYS A 480 18.92 -15.05 5.40
N THR A 481 19.00 -14.11 4.46
CA THR A 481 18.69 -12.70 4.72
C THR A 481 17.24 -12.52 5.16
N GLN A 482 16.29 -13.16 4.49
CA GLN A 482 14.86 -13.06 4.81
C GLN A 482 14.53 -13.63 6.18
N LEU A 483 15.09 -14.80 6.53
CA LEU A 483 14.91 -15.39 7.86
C LEU A 483 15.49 -14.49 8.96
N LYS A 484 16.73 -14.00 8.77
CA LYS A 484 17.36 -13.07 9.71
C LYS A 484 16.53 -11.79 9.88
N ALA A 485 16.02 -11.23 8.77
CA ALA A 485 15.17 -10.04 8.80
C ALA A 485 13.86 -10.25 9.57
N LEU A 486 13.18 -11.38 9.34
CA LEU A 486 11.94 -11.71 10.05
C LEU A 486 12.18 -11.94 11.55
N ILE A 487 13.29 -12.58 11.91
CA ILE A 487 13.69 -12.76 13.31
C ILE A 487 14.00 -11.39 13.95
N ALA A 488 14.70 -10.51 13.25
CA ALA A 488 14.97 -9.15 13.71
C ALA A 488 13.66 -8.36 13.93
N ARG A 489 12.71 -8.44 12.99
CA ARG A 489 11.38 -7.83 13.14
C ARG A 489 10.68 -8.27 14.43
N ASP A 490 10.71 -9.56 14.70
CA ASP A 490 9.97 -10.13 15.83
C ASP A 490 10.67 -9.87 17.19
N LEU A 491 11.97 -9.60 17.18
CA LEU A 491 12.74 -9.21 18.39
C LEU A 491 12.67 -7.70 18.65
N TRP A 492 12.60 -6.87 17.61
CA TRP A 492 12.56 -5.41 17.67
C TRP A 492 11.34 -4.87 16.90
N ASP A 493 11.54 -4.39 15.65
CA ASP A 493 10.45 -3.86 14.83
C ASP A 493 10.77 -3.87 13.31
N MET A 494 9.97 -3.14 12.52
CA MET A 494 10.14 -3.05 11.07
C MET A 494 11.40 -2.28 10.65
N ASN A 495 11.98 -1.41 11.48
CA ASN A 495 13.26 -0.77 11.15
C ASN A 495 14.36 -1.82 11.01
N GLU A 496 14.45 -2.74 11.97
CA GLU A 496 15.47 -3.79 11.97
C GLU A 496 15.24 -4.80 10.84
N TYR A 497 13.97 -5.09 10.51
CA TYR A 497 13.65 -5.87 9.32
C TYR A 497 14.26 -5.25 8.06
N PHE A 498 13.98 -3.96 7.82
CA PHE A 498 14.50 -3.27 6.63
C PHE A 498 16.01 -3.03 6.68
N ARG A 499 16.60 -2.85 7.85
CA ARG A 499 18.08 -2.80 7.98
C ARG A 499 18.72 -4.07 7.43
N VAL A 500 18.17 -5.23 7.73
CA VAL A 500 18.66 -6.51 7.20
C VAL A 500 18.32 -6.68 5.72
N MET A 501 17.06 -6.47 5.32
CA MET A 501 16.64 -6.67 3.93
C MET A 501 17.36 -5.74 2.94
N ASN A 502 17.62 -4.51 3.34
CA ASN A 502 18.29 -3.51 2.49
C ASN A 502 19.77 -3.83 2.20
N THR A 503 20.37 -4.78 2.91
CA THR A 503 21.72 -5.27 2.58
C THR A 503 21.78 -6.00 1.24
N THR A 504 20.65 -6.53 0.78
CA THR A 504 20.52 -7.24 -0.52
C THR A 504 19.66 -6.51 -1.53
N ASN A 505 19.13 -5.32 -1.21
CA ASN A 505 18.31 -4.53 -2.12
C ASN A 505 19.18 -3.76 -3.12
N GLU A 506 19.17 -4.15 -4.38
CA GLU A 506 19.99 -3.58 -5.45
C GLU A 506 19.72 -2.08 -5.68
N SER A 507 18.46 -1.64 -5.55
CA SER A 507 18.10 -0.22 -5.68
C SER A 507 18.71 0.62 -4.55
N ILE A 508 18.77 0.07 -3.34
CA ILE A 508 19.47 0.68 -2.20
C ILE A 508 20.98 0.76 -2.45
N GLN A 509 21.58 -0.34 -2.92
CA GLN A 509 23.03 -0.37 -3.21
C GLN A 509 23.38 0.66 -4.29
N LYS A 510 22.57 0.76 -5.37
CA LYS A 510 22.76 1.79 -6.41
C LYS A 510 22.57 3.21 -5.87
N ALA A 511 21.59 3.43 -5.01
CA ALA A 511 21.38 4.74 -4.37
C ALA A 511 22.60 5.15 -3.51
N LEU A 512 23.16 4.22 -2.73
CA LEU A 512 24.35 4.46 -1.92
C LEU A 512 25.59 4.71 -2.78
N GLU A 513 25.76 3.97 -3.89
CA GLU A 513 26.84 4.20 -4.86
C GLU A 513 26.78 5.63 -5.42
N ILE A 514 25.60 6.07 -5.87
CA ILE A 514 25.37 7.43 -6.40
C ILE A 514 25.70 8.50 -5.33
N LEU A 515 25.27 8.29 -4.08
CA LEU A 515 25.54 9.25 -2.99
C LEU A 515 27.01 9.25 -2.56
N ASN A 516 27.74 8.15 -2.70
CA ASN A 516 29.14 8.02 -2.30
C ASN A 516 30.14 8.38 -3.43
N SER A 517 29.64 8.69 -4.63
CA SER A 517 30.40 9.11 -5.80
C SER A 517 30.03 10.54 -6.23
N ASP A 518 30.57 10.98 -7.36
CA ASP A 518 30.22 12.24 -8.00
C ASP A 518 29.02 12.13 -8.98
N GLU A 519 28.43 10.94 -9.11
CA GLU A 519 27.31 10.68 -10.02
C GLU A 519 26.08 11.54 -9.73
N TYR A 520 25.79 11.78 -8.44
CA TYR A 520 24.68 12.65 -8.05
C TYR A 520 24.83 14.06 -8.64
N GLN A 521 26.04 14.66 -8.50
CA GLN A 521 26.32 16.00 -9.02
C GLN A 521 26.38 16.02 -10.55
N LYS A 522 26.92 14.99 -11.18
CA LYS A 522 26.97 14.89 -12.65
C LYS A 522 25.58 14.79 -13.27
N LYS A 523 24.67 14.09 -12.62
CA LYS A 523 23.29 13.91 -13.12
C LYS A 523 22.43 15.16 -12.98
N LEU A 524 22.70 16.01 -11.98
CA LEU A 524 21.94 17.21 -11.65
C LEU A 524 22.75 18.50 -11.87
N LYS A 525 23.71 18.48 -12.76
CA LYS A 525 24.38 19.63 -13.35
C LYS A 525 23.82 19.88 -14.74
#